data_0a044b504102adbabfc8f1abe06e1554
#
_entry.id   0a044b504102adbabfc8f1abe06e1554
#
_cell.length_a   1.000
_cell.length_b   1.000
_cell.length_c   1.000
_cell.angle_alpha   90.00
_cell.angle_beta   90.00
_cell.angle_gamma   90.00
#
_symmetry.space_group_name_H-M   'P 1'
#
loop_
_entity.id
_entity.type
_entity.pdbx_description
1 polymer ?
#
loop_
_entity_poly.entity_id
_entity_poly.type
_entity_poly.pdbx_seq_one_letter_code
_entity_poly.pdbx_strand_id
1 'polypeptide(L)'
;MSVGVRRVSNMHSITSAVDTRARDLAIRAEGAARVVAQAQAALARVFAEAAEYGARRVAELASPSSREAELPMRALAAELAAATRMSDRTVQRRMNEAATLAQSFPATFEAWEDGRVSAGHVAVILDHGLPITDPDARALFEAEALLRAEETTPGRLGAGLARLAESLQPRTLTERHQEARASRGACVRDIGDGMAEFSTIQPAVLAHAMHDRITR
;
A
#
# COMPACT_ATOMS: atom_id res chain seq x y z
N MET A 1 -23.29 54.54 -27.91
CA MET A 1 -23.55 53.45 -26.95
C MET A 1 -23.11 52.12 -27.52
N SER A 2 -21.81 51.86 -27.75
CA SER A 2 -21.37 50.58 -28.37
C SER A 2 -20.11 49.94 -27.80
N VAL A 3 -19.64 50.36 -26.60
CA VAL A 3 -18.41 49.86 -26.01
C VAL A 3 -18.66 48.76 -24.94
N GLY A 4 -19.88 48.72 -24.38
CA GLY A 4 -20.21 47.76 -23.30
C GLY A 4 -20.43 46.31 -23.76
N VAL A 5 -21.00 46.10 -24.97
CA VAL A 5 -21.38 44.75 -25.50
C VAL A 5 -20.15 43.93 -25.88
N ARG A 6 -19.10 44.53 -26.43
CA ARG A 6 -17.86 43.82 -26.78
C ARG A 6 -17.08 43.27 -25.61
N ARG A 7 -17.13 43.93 -24.44
CA ARG A 7 -16.39 43.51 -23.24
C ARG A 7 -17.00 42.28 -22.59
N VAL A 8 -18.32 42.18 -22.54
CA VAL A 8 -19.03 41.01 -21.96
C VAL A 8 -18.87 39.78 -22.87
N SER A 9 -18.94 39.95 -24.21
CA SER A 9 -18.74 38.85 -25.15
C SER A 9 -17.34 38.25 -25.08
N ASN A 10 -16.32 39.11 -24.90
CA ASN A 10 -14.92 38.65 -24.80
C ASN A 10 -14.64 37.91 -23.47
N MET A 11 -15.27 38.30 -22.37
CA MET A 11 -15.13 37.66 -21.06
C MET A 11 -15.75 36.24 -21.04
N HIS A 12 -16.92 36.06 -21.69
CA HIS A 12 -17.53 34.73 -21.84
C HIS A 12 -16.68 33.80 -22.73
N SER A 13 -16.09 34.31 -23.81
CA SER A 13 -15.19 33.52 -24.67
C SER A 13 -13.93 33.10 -23.99
N ILE A 14 -13.33 33.96 -23.15
CA ILE A 14 -12.11 33.65 -22.37
C ILE A 14 -12.44 32.60 -21.33
N THR A 15 -13.53 32.75 -20.58
CA THR A 15 -13.96 31.76 -19.57
C THR A 15 -14.22 30.40 -20.20
N SER A 16 -14.90 30.34 -21.31
CA SER A 16 -15.17 29.09 -22.03
C SER A 16 -13.90 28.43 -22.57
N ALA A 17 -12.92 29.19 -23.06
CA ALA A 17 -11.65 28.68 -23.55
C ALA A 17 -10.77 28.16 -22.38
N VAL A 18 -10.78 28.84 -21.22
CA VAL A 18 -10.09 28.38 -20.01
C VAL A 18 -10.70 27.07 -19.51
N ASP A 19 -12.02 26.94 -19.47
CA ASP A 19 -12.71 25.72 -19.09
C ASP A 19 -12.39 24.54 -20.02
N THR A 20 -12.34 24.79 -21.33
CA THR A 20 -11.96 23.77 -22.32
C THR A 20 -10.53 23.32 -22.15
N ARG A 21 -9.60 24.26 -21.91
CA ARG A 21 -8.19 23.93 -21.68
C ARG A 21 -7.96 23.19 -20.37
N ALA A 22 -8.65 23.59 -19.30
CA ALA A 22 -8.59 22.90 -18.01
C ALA A 22 -9.09 21.45 -18.12
N ARG A 23 -10.19 21.24 -18.86
CA ARG A 23 -10.73 19.90 -19.12
C ARG A 23 -9.77 19.03 -19.94
N ASP A 24 -9.18 19.56 -21.00
CA ASP A 24 -8.15 18.86 -21.78
C ASP A 24 -6.96 18.45 -20.91
N LEU A 25 -6.46 19.36 -20.06
CA LEU A 25 -5.37 19.06 -19.14
C LEU A 25 -5.76 17.97 -18.12
N ALA A 26 -6.98 17.99 -17.60
CA ALA A 26 -7.48 16.97 -16.67
C ALA A 26 -7.53 15.58 -17.34
N ILE A 27 -8.06 15.48 -18.56
CA ILE A 27 -8.11 14.22 -19.33
C ILE A 27 -6.69 13.68 -19.58
N ARG A 28 -5.76 14.54 -19.96
CA ARG A 28 -4.37 14.14 -20.20
C ARG A 28 -3.67 13.72 -18.91
N ALA A 29 -3.94 14.38 -17.79
CA ALA A 29 -3.38 14.03 -16.48
C ALA A 29 -3.93 12.68 -16.02
N GLU A 30 -5.23 12.43 -16.20
CA GLU A 30 -5.85 11.13 -15.90
C GLU A 30 -5.24 10.01 -16.73
N GLY A 31 -5.10 10.20 -18.06
CA GLY A 31 -4.46 9.22 -18.92
C GLY A 31 -3.01 8.92 -18.52
N ALA A 32 -2.23 9.95 -18.17
CA ALA A 32 -0.86 9.79 -17.71
C ALA A 32 -0.80 9.06 -16.36
N ALA A 33 -1.70 9.38 -15.42
CA ALA A 33 -1.77 8.71 -14.12
C ALA A 33 -2.11 7.21 -14.28
N ARG A 34 -3.01 6.87 -15.20
CA ARG A 34 -3.34 5.47 -15.55
C ARG A 34 -2.13 4.72 -16.07
N VAL A 35 -1.37 5.29 -17.01
CA VAL A 35 -0.15 4.68 -17.55
C VAL A 35 0.89 4.45 -16.44
N VAL A 36 1.06 5.39 -15.52
CA VAL A 36 1.96 5.23 -14.37
C VAL A 36 1.49 4.08 -13.47
N ALA A 37 0.20 3.99 -13.18
CA ALA A 37 -0.36 2.90 -12.37
C ALA A 37 -0.10 1.54 -13.03
N GLN A 38 -0.38 1.41 -14.33
CA GLN A 38 -0.13 0.19 -15.10
C GLN A 38 1.35 -0.21 -15.13
N ALA A 39 2.26 0.74 -15.34
CA ALA A 39 3.69 0.47 -15.32
C ALA A 39 4.20 0.00 -13.94
N GLN A 40 3.66 0.58 -12.85
CA GLN A 40 3.97 0.18 -11.49
C GLN A 40 3.42 -1.23 -11.19
N ALA A 41 2.20 -1.53 -11.63
CA ALA A 41 1.60 -2.86 -11.50
C ALA A 41 2.38 -3.92 -12.28
N ALA A 42 2.80 -3.62 -13.52
CA ALA A 42 3.63 -4.52 -14.32
C ALA A 42 4.96 -4.87 -13.62
N LEU A 43 5.63 -3.88 -13.02
CA LEU A 43 6.83 -4.13 -12.24
C LEU A 43 6.54 -4.97 -10.98
N ALA A 44 5.43 -4.71 -10.29
CA ALA A 44 5.00 -5.52 -9.15
C ALA A 44 4.69 -6.97 -9.57
N ARG A 45 4.12 -7.18 -10.76
CA ARG A 45 3.89 -8.53 -11.31
C ARG A 45 5.18 -9.31 -11.48
N VAL A 46 6.23 -8.69 -12.04
CA VAL A 46 7.55 -9.31 -12.14
C VAL A 46 8.10 -9.69 -10.76
N PHE A 47 7.93 -8.85 -9.75
CA PHE A 47 8.37 -9.16 -8.39
C PHE A 47 7.56 -10.30 -7.76
N ALA A 48 6.25 -10.40 -8.02
CA ALA A 48 5.43 -11.51 -7.55
C ALA A 48 5.85 -12.84 -8.21
N GLU A 49 6.07 -12.84 -9.51
CA GLU A 49 6.56 -14.00 -10.28
C GLU A 49 7.94 -14.46 -9.80
N ALA A 50 8.84 -13.52 -9.51
CA ALA A 50 10.15 -13.83 -8.97
C ALA A 50 10.06 -14.44 -7.57
N ALA A 51 9.16 -13.94 -6.71
CA ALA A 51 8.91 -14.53 -5.39
C ALA A 51 8.36 -15.95 -5.50
N GLU A 52 7.40 -16.19 -6.38
CA GLU A 52 6.84 -17.50 -6.65
C GLU A 52 7.91 -18.47 -7.20
N TYR A 53 8.71 -18.03 -8.17
CA TYR A 53 9.82 -18.82 -8.70
C TYR A 53 10.83 -19.19 -7.62
N GLY A 54 11.23 -18.23 -6.78
CA GLY A 54 12.11 -18.48 -5.64
C GLY A 54 11.54 -19.49 -4.65
N ALA A 55 10.25 -19.40 -4.33
CA ALA A 55 9.57 -20.34 -3.45
C ALA A 55 9.52 -21.76 -4.05
N ARG A 56 9.26 -21.90 -5.36
CA ARG A 56 9.33 -23.20 -6.06
C ARG A 56 10.72 -23.80 -6.00
N ARG A 57 11.78 -22.99 -6.22
CA ARG A 57 13.16 -23.46 -6.14
C ARG A 57 13.52 -23.96 -4.73
N VAL A 58 13.01 -23.32 -3.69
CA VAL A 58 13.19 -23.81 -2.31
C VAL A 58 12.47 -25.12 -2.08
N ALA A 59 11.25 -25.29 -2.60
CA ALA A 59 10.47 -26.51 -2.45
C ALA A 59 11.11 -27.73 -3.16
N GLU A 60 11.96 -27.52 -4.18
CA GLU A 60 12.72 -28.56 -4.86
C GLU A 60 13.93 -29.08 -4.06
N LEU A 61 14.34 -28.37 -3.00
CA LEU A 61 15.47 -28.78 -2.16
C LEU A 61 15.03 -29.87 -1.17
N ALA A 62 15.82 -30.93 -1.09
CA ALA A 62 15.59 -32.00 -0.12
C ALA A 62 16.11 -31.56 1.26
N SER A 63 15.23 -31.17 2.18
CA SER A 63 15.54 -30.79 3.56
C SER A 63 16.59 -29.66 3.68
N PRO A 64 16.34 -28.49 3.07
CA PRO A 64 17.30 -27.39 3.09
C PRO A 64 17.52 -26.85 4.52
N SER A 65 18.75 -26.52 4.85
CA SER A 65 19.01 -25.66 6.01
C SER A 65 18.37 -24.28 5.80
N SER A 66 18.10 -23.54 6.88
CA SER A 66 17.53 -22.20 6.78
C SER A 66 18.33 -21.28 5.84
N ARG A 67 19.65 -21.43 5.82
CA ARG A 67 20.53 -20.63 4.94
C ARG A 67 20.38 -21.04 3.46
N GLU A 68 20.26 -22.31 3.16
CA GLU A 68 20.05 -22.81 1.79
C GLU A 68 18.68 -22.43 1.25
N ALA A 69 17.65 -22.42 2.09
CA ALA A 69 16.32 -21.95 1.74
C ALA A 69 16.25 -20.46 1.39
N GLU A 70 17.15 -19.65 1.94
CA GLU A 70 17.23 -18.21 1.61
C GLU A 70 17.96 -17.92 0.28
N LEU A 71 18.86 -18.79 -0.17
CA LEU A 71 19.74 -18.51 -1.31
C LEU A 71 18.99 -18.20 -2.62
N PRO A 72 17.97 -18.97 -3.04
CA PRO A 72 17.27 -18.69 -4.29
C PRO A 72 16.62 -17.30 -4.30
N MET A 73 15.98 -16.92 -3.19
CA MET A 73 15.33 -15.62 -3.05
C MET A 73 16.33 -14.47 -3.05
N ARG A 74 17.47 -14.65 -2.38
CA ARG A 74 18.53 -13.63 -2.34
C ARG A 74 19.21 -13.45 -3.68
N ALA A 75 19.48 -14.55 -4.42
CA ALA A 75 20.06 -14.49 -5.77
C ALA A 75 19.14 -13.72 -6.74
N LEU A 76 17.85 -14.06 -6.76
CA LEU A 76 16.86 -13.34 -7.58
C LEU A 76 16.76 -11.86 -7.20
N ALA A 77 16.75 -11.56 -5.90
CA ALA A 77 16.71 -10.18 -5.44
C ALA A 77 17.94 -9.38 -5.91
N ALA A 78 19.13 -9.97 -5.89
CA ALA A 78 20.35 -9.32 -6.36
C ALA A 78 20.32 -9.05 -7.87
N GLU A 79 19.86 -9.99 -8.69
CA GLU A 79 19.72 -9.81 -10.14
C GLU A 79 18.70 -8.71 -10.48
N LEU A 80 17.53 -8.75 -9.84
CA LEU A 80 16.51 -7.72 -10.03
C LEU A 80 16.95 -6.35 -9.50
N ALA A 81 17.72 -6.31 -8.42
CA ALA A 81 18.30 -5.09 -7.87
C ALA A 81 19.25 -4.43 -8.86
N ALA A 82 20.14 -5.22 -9.48
CA ALA A 82 21.05 -4.75 -10.52
C ALA A 82 20.29 -4.21 -11.74
N ALA A 83 19.27 -4.94 -12.23
CA ALA A 83 18.47 -4.55 -13.38
C ALA A 83 17.64 -3.29 -13.14
N THR A 84 17.10 -3.12 -11.93
CA THR A 84 16.21 -1.99 -11.57
C THR A 84 16.92 -0.83 -10.88
N ARG A 85 18.22 -0.97 -10.60
CA ARG A 85 19.04 -0.01 -9.84
C ARG A 85 18.48 0.30 -8.46
N MET A 86 17.89 -0.71 -7.81
CA MET A 86 17.40 -0.65 -6.44
C MET A 86 18.35 -1.41 -5.50
N SER A 87 18.25 -1.18 -4.19
CA SER A 87 18.97 -2.02 -3.22
C SER A 87 18.32 -3.40 -3.11
N ASP A 88 19.11 -4.45 -2.85
CA ASP A 88 18.63 -5.83 -2.64
C ASP A 88 17.54 -5.90 -1.59
N ARG A 89 17.71 -5.18 -0.49
CA ARG A 89 16.72 -5.10 0.59
C ARG A 89 15.39 -4.50 0.12
N THR A 90 15.44 -3.49 -0.77
CA THR A 90 14.23 -2.90 -1.34
C THR A 90 13.53 -3.89 -2.25
N VAL A 91 14.29 -4.62 -3.08
CA VAL A 91 13.74 -5.63 -3.98
C VAL A 91 13.12 -6.78 -3.20
N GLN A 92 13.82 -7.33 -2.19
CA GLN A 92 13.26 -8.39 -1.34
C GLN A 92 11.94 -7.97 -0.69
N ARG A 93 11.87 -6.76 -0.15
CA ARG A 93 10.62 -6.23 0.41
C ARG A 93 9.51 -6.14 -0.64
N ARG A 94 9.81 -5.60 -1.83
CA ARG A 94 8.84 -5.50 -2.93
C ARG A 94 8.38 -6.85 -3.47
N MET A 95 9.27 -7.84 -3.54
CA MET A 95 8.92 -9.22 -3.89
C MET A 95 7.91 -9.81 -2.89
N ASN A 96 8.15 -9.63 -1.59
CA ASN A 96 7.23 -10.10 -0.56
C ASN A 96 5.88 -9.36 -0.59
N GLU A 97 5.89 -8.04 -0.73
CA GLU A 97 4.68 -7.21 -0.86
C GLU A 97 3.85 -7.62 -2.09
N ALA A 98 4.50 -7.83 -3.24
CA ALA A 98 3.86 -8.24 -4.47
C ALA A 98 3.30 -9.67 -4.41
N ALA A 99 4.03 -10.60 -3.79
CA ALA A 99 3.53 -11.96 -3.56
C ALA A 99 2.29 -11.96 -2.65
N THR A 100 2.32 -11.17 -1.57
CA THR A 100 1.19 -11.00 -0.67
C THR A 100 -0.03 -10.42 -1.40
N LEU A 101 0.18 -9.39 -2.23
CA LEU A 101 -0.88 -8.80 -3.05
C LEU A 101 -1.48 -9.83 -4.00
N ALA A 102 -0.65 -10.57 -4.75
CA ALA A 102 -1.10 -11.57 -5.70
C ALA A 102 -1.89 -12.72 -5.06
N GLN A 103 -1.48 -13.14 -3.85
CA GLN A 103 -2.11 -14.27 -3.15
C GLN A 103 -3.37 -13.86 -2.37
N SER A 104 -3.36 -12.68 -1.76
CA SER A 104 -4.39 -12.28 -0.79
C SER A 104 -5.39 -11.26 -1.32
N PHE A 105 -5.05 -10.55 -2.41
CA PHE A 105 -5.84 -9.46 -3.00
C PHE A 105 -5.74 -9.49 -4.54
N PRO A 106 -6.13 -10.60 -5.18
CA PRO A 106 -5.96 -10.76 -6.63
C PRO A 106 -6.79 -9.76 -7.45
N ALA A 107 -8.00 -9.42 -7.02
CA ALA A 107 -8.84 -8.44 -7.70
C ALA A 107 -8.28 -7.01 -7.61
N THR A 108 -7.63 -6.67 -6.50
CA THR A 108 -6.94 -5.39 -6.33
C THR A 108 -5.71 -5.31 -7.24
N PHE A 109 -4.99 -6.41 -7.42
CA PHE A 109 -3.87 -6.47 -8.33
C PHE A 109 -4.33 -6.25 -9.78
N GLU A 110 -5.37 -6.96 -10.22
CA GLU A 110 -5.97 -6.82 -11.54
C GLU A 110 -6.46 -5.37 -11.78
N ALA A 111 -7.17 -4.78 -10.82
CA ALA A 111 -7.61 -3.39 -10.91
C ALA A 111 -6.44 -2.40 -11.05
N TRP A 112 -5.30 -2.70 -10.44
CA TRP A 112 -4.10 -1.90 -10.58
C TRP A 112 -3.44 -2.09 -11.96
N GLU A 113 -3.39 -3.30 -12.49
CA GLU A 113 -2.91 -3.62 -13.84
C GLU A 113 -3.76 -2.95 -14.92
N ASP A 114 -5.07 -2.86 -14.71
CA ASP A 114 -5.99 -2.11 -15.58
C ASP A 114 -5.84 -0.59 -15.45
N GLY A 115 -5.14 -0.12 -14.42
CA GLY A 115 -4.99 1.29 -14.11
C GLY A 115 -6.26 1.93 -13.55
N ARG A 116 -7.20 1.13 -13.02
CA ARG A 116 -8.42 1.60 -12.33
C ARG A 116 -8.12 2.18 -10.95
N VAL A 117 -7.10 1.64 -10.32
CA VAL A 117 -6.59 2.12 -9.03
C VAL A 117 -5.10 2.43 -9.10
N SER A 118 -4.59 3.27 -8.22
CA SER A 118 -3.18 3.61 -8.11
C SER A 118 -2.46 2.78 -7.04
N ALA A 119 -1.13 2.78 -7.04
CA ALA A 119 -0.32 2.17 -5.97
C ALA A 119 -0.69 2.69 -4.57
N GLY A 120 -1.12 3.94 -4.46
CA GLY A 120 -1.60 4.50 -3.18
C GLY A 120 -2.90 3.84 -2.71
N HIS A 121 -3.83 3.51 -3.61
CA HIS A 121 -5.05 2.76 -3.26
C HIS A 121 -4.70 1.33 -2.83
N VAL A 122 -3.82 0.66 -3.57
CA VAL A 122 -3.33 -0.69 -3.23
C VAL A 122 -2.74 -0.71 -1.82
N ALA A 123 -1.87 0.25 -1.49
CA ALA A 123 -1.27 0.34 -0.16
C ALA A 123 -2.32 0.46 0.95
N VAL A 124 -3.34 1.31 0.76
CA VAL A 124 -4.43 1.51 1.74
C VAL A 124 -5.30 0.25 1.86
N ILE A 125 -5.60 -0.44 0.75
CA ILE A 125 -6.37 -1.69 0.77
C ILE A 125 -5.61 -2.78 1.53
N LEU A 126 -4.32 -2.94 1.27
CA LEU A 126 -3.47 -3.90 1.97
C LEU A 126 -3.37 -3.60 3.47
N ASP A 127 -3.17 -2.33 3.85
CA ASP A 127 -3.02 -1.92 5.24
C ASP A 127 -4.23 -2.31 6.10
N HIS A 128 -5.43 -2.13 5.56
CA HIS A 128 -6.66 -2.46 6.26
C HIS A 128 -7.15 -3.90 6.06
N GLY A 129 -6.81 -4.54 4.94
CA GLY A 129 -7.30 -5.88 4.58
C GLY A 129 -6.43 -7.02 5.11
N LEU A 130 -5.11 -6.84 5.22
CA LEU A 130 -4.20 -7.88 5.72
C LEU A 130 -4.52 -8.39 7.13
N PRO A 131 -5.00 -7.56 8.08
CA PRO A 131 -5.40 -8.04 9.39
C PRO A 131 -6.62 -8.97 9.38
N ILE A 132 -7.38 -9.03 8.27
CA ILE A 132 -8.53 -9.95 8.12
C ILE A 132 -7.98 -11.34 7.79
N THR A 133 -7.99 -12.25 8.76
CA THR A 133 -7.41 -13.59 8.63
C THR A 133 -8.31 -14.58 7.89
N ASP A 134 -9.63 -14.39 7.97
CA ASP A 134 -10.60 -15.21 7.26
C ASP A 134 -10.58 -14.89 5.75
N PRO A 135 -10.33 -15.87 4.87
CA PRO A 135 -10.25 -15.65 3.42
C PRO A 135 -11.55 -15.14 2.80
N ASP A 136 -12.71 -15.62 3.26
CA ASP A 136 -14.01 -15.21 2.71
C ASP A 136 -14.34 -13.78 3.13
N ALA A 137 -14.10 -13.42 4.40
CA ALA A 137 -14.25 -12.04 4.86
C ALA A 137 -13.29 -11.09 4.15
N ARG A 138 -12.06 -11.54 3.85
CA ARG A 138 -11.08 -10.75 3.10
C ARG A 138 -11.50 -10.52 1.65
N ALA A 139 -12.06 -11.54 0.99
CA ALA A 139 -12.60 -11.40 -0.36
C ALA A 139 -13.79 -10.42 -0.41
N LEU A 140 -14.69 -10.46 0.58
CA LEU A 140 -15.77 -9.48 0.72
C LEU A 140 -15.22 -8.07 0.97
N PHE A 141 -14.21 -7.94 1.83
CA PHE A 141 -13.52 -6.67 2.05
C PHE A 141 -12.92 -6.12 0.77
N GLU A 142 -12.19 -6.95 0.01
CA GLU A 142 -11.52 -6.55 -1.23
C GLU A 142 -12.53 -6.03 -2.25
N ALA A 143 -13.62 -6.76 -2.48
CA ALA A 143 -14.66 -6.37 -3.43
C ALA A 143 -15.26 -4.99 -3.09
N GLU A 144 -15.62 -4.76 -1.83
CA GLU A 144 -16.20 -3.51 -1.38
C GLU A 144 -15.17 -2.37 -1.34
N ALA A 145 -13.90 -2.68 -1.02
CA ALA A 145 -12.81 -1.72 -1.03
C ALA A 145 -12.52 -1.20 -2.45
N LEU A 146 -12.57 -2.06 -3.47
CA LEU A 146 -12.37 -1.68 -4.86
C LEU A 146 -13.44 -0.74 -5.36
N LEU A 147 -14.72 -1.02 -5.10
CA LEU A 147 -15.82 -0.13 -5.47
C LEU A 147 -15.60 1.30 -4.95
N ARG A 148 -15.13 1.42 -3.71
CA ARG A 148 -14.83 2.73 -3.10
C ARG A 148 -13.55 3.36 -3.62
N ALA A 149 -12.54 2.54 -3.93
CA ALA A 149 -11.25 3.01 -4.41
C ALA A 149 -11.34 3.65 -5.79
N GLU A 150 -12.22 3.16 -6.65
CA GLU A 150 -12.46 3.71 -8.00
C GLU A 150 -13.14 5.09 -7.96
N GLU A 151 -13.83 5.43 -6.86
CA GLU A 151 -14.59 6.68 -6.71
C GLU A 151 -13.90 7.74 -5.84
N THR A 152 -12.83 7.39 -5.13
CA THR A 152 -12.22 8.31 -4.16
C THR A 152 -10.70 8.33 -4.23
N THR A 153 -10.07 9.23 -3.50
CA THR A 153 -8.61 9.30 -3.38
C THR A 153 -8.09 8.37 -2.28
N PRO A 154 -6.83 7.88 -2.35
CA PRO A 154 -6.24 7.02 -1.32
C PRO A 154 -6.35 7.62 0.09
N GLY A 155 -6.14 8.94 0.23
CA GLY A 155 -6.20 9.61 1.52
C GLY A 155 -7.60 9.65 2.15
N ARG A 156 -8.66 9.61 1.34
CA ARG A 156 -10.05 9.56 1.84
C ARG A 156 -10.56 8.13 2.05
N LEU A 157 -9.96 7.17 1.34
CA LEU A 157 -10.35 5.76 1.37
C LEU A 157 -10.15 5.13 2.76
N GLY A 158 -9.03 5.41 3.41
CA GLY A 158 -8.57 4.75 4.63
C GLY A 158 -9.60 4.72 5.77
N ALA A 159 -10.22 5.85 6.10
CA ALA A 159 -11.21 5.91 7.18
C ALA A 159 -12.47 5.06 6.91
N GLY A 160 -12.85 4.91 5.63
CA GLY A 160 -13.95 4.03 5.21
C GLY A 160 -13.57 2.56 5.33
N LEU A 161 -12.35 2.20 4.89
CA LEU A 161 -11.86 0.84 4.94
C LEU A 161 -11.57 0.35 6.37
N ALA A 162 -11.11 1.23 7.26
CA ALA A 162 -10.94 0.88 8.67
C ALA A 162 -12.26 0.37 9.30
N ARG A 163 -13.37 1.08 9.05
CA ARG A 163 -14.70 0.66 9.55
C ARG A 163 -15.21 -0.60 8.87
N LEU A 164 -14.97 -0.76 7.58
CA LEU A 164 -15.34 -1.97 6.85
C LEU A 164 -14.57 -3.17 7.38
N ALA A 165 -13.26 -3.08 7.52
CA ALA A 165 -12.42 -4.13 8.07
C ALA A 165 -12.86 -4.54 9.49
N GLU A 166 -13.18 -3.56 10.33
CA GLU A 166 -13.71 -3.83 11.69
C GLU A 166 -15.01 -4.60 11.64
N SER A 167 -15.95 -4.26 10.72
CA SER A 167 -17.24 -4.94 10.61
C SER A 167 -17.16 -6.38 10.11
N LEU A 168 -16.09 -6.73 9.39
CA LEU A 168 -15.86 -8.06 8.81
C LEU A 168 -14.99 -8.96 9.70
N GLN A 169 -14.46 -8.45 10.81
CA GLN A 169 -13.67 -9.27 11.72
C GLN A 169 -14.57 -10.05 12.68
N PRO A 170 -14.38 -11.38 12.79
CA PRO A 170 -15.22 -12.23 13.65
C PRO A 170 -14.95 -12.02 15.15
N ARG A 171 -13.81 -11.35 15.50
CA ARG A 171 -13.41 -11.09 16.88
C ARG A 171 -13.64 -9.63 17.24
N THR A 172 -14.20 -9.40 18.43
CA THR A 172 -14.40 -8.05 18.93
C THR A 172 -13.08 -7.31 19.15
N LEU A 173 -13.14 -6.00 19.12
CA LEU A 173 -11.99 -5.13 19.42
C LEU A 173 -11.39 -5.44 20.81
N THR A 174 -12.24 -5.81 21.77
CA THR A 174 -11.84 -6.18 23.13
C THR A 174 -11.02 -7.49 23.15
N GLU A 175 -11.45 -8.52 22.43
CA GLU A 175 -10.71 -9.79 22.33
C GLU A 175 -9.35 -9.60 21.65
N ARG A 176 -9.31 -8.86 20.54
CA ARG A 176 -8.05 -8.53 19.86
C ARG A 176 -7.13 -7.70 20.73
N HIS A 177 -7.66 -6.75 21.51
CA HIS A 177 -6.89 -5.98 22.47
C HIS A 177 -6.30 -6.86 23.58
N GLN A 178 -7.06 -7.85 24.08
CA GLN A 178 -6.56 -8.81 25.07
C GLN A 178 -5.40 -9.65 24.51
N GLU A 179 -5.50 -10.14 23.29
CA GLU A 179 -4.43 -10.88 22.62
C GLU A 179 -3.19 -9.98 22.36
N ALA A 180 -3.39 -8.77 21.87
CA ALA A 180 -2.31 -7.81 21.64
C ALA A 180 -1.57 -7.43 22.93
N ARG A 181 -2.22 -7.56 24.12
CA ARG A 181 -1.57 -7.37 25.42
C ARG A 181 -0.48 -8.43 25.71
N ALA A 182 -0.55 -9.59 25.09
CA ALA A 182 0.48 -10.62 25.20
C ALA A 182 1.80 -10.22 24.50
N SER A 183 1.72 -9.32 23.51
CA SER A 183 2.87 -8.79 22.76
C SER A 183 3.55 -7.59 23.43
N ARG A 184 3.17 -7.27 24.69
CA ARG A 184 3.81 -6.17 25.43
C ARG A 184 5.29 -6.46 25.66
N GLY A 185 6.10 -5.46 25.41
CA GLY A 185 7.54 -5.55 25.60
C GLY A 185 8.19 -4.19 25.60
N ALA A 186 9.41 -4.17 26.09
CA ALA A 186 10.30 -3.00 25.98
C ALA A 186 11.65 -3.48 25.47
N CYS A 187 12.25 -2.68 24.60
CA CYS A 187 13.58 -2.93 24.04
C CYS A 187 14.41 -1.66 24.13
N VAL A 188 15.68 -1.83 24.48
CA VAL A 188 16.68 -0.77 24.42
C VAL A 188 17.73 -1.18 23.39
N ARG A 189 18.06 -0.27 22.49
CA ARG A 189 19.05 -0.46 21.44
C ARG A 189 20.04 0.70 21.47
N ASP A 190 21.32 0.42 21.67
CA ASP A 190 22.37 1.42 21.55
C ASP A 190 22.50 1.90 20.09
N ILE A 191 22.52 3.22 19.90
CA ILE A 191 22.61 3.87 18.58
C ILE A 191 23.92 4.64 18.37
N GLY A 192 24.90 4.49 19.30
CA GLY A 192 26.20 5.16 19.26
C GLY A 192 26.22 6.47 20.02
N ASP A 193 27.42 7.04 20.19
CA ASP A 193 27.67 8.34 20.85
C ASP A 193 27.07 8.48 22.27
N GLY A 194 26.98 7.36 22.99
CA GLY A 194 26.36 7.32 24.33
C GLY A 194 24.84 7.46 24.34
N MET A 195 24.19 7.34 23.18
CA MET A 195 22.74 7.41 23.01
C MET A 195 22.14 6.02 22.80
N ALA A 196 20.92 5.81 23.30
CA ALA A 196 20.15 4.61 23.08
C ALA A 196 18.70 4.93 22.70
N GLU A 197 18.14 4.11 21.85
CA GLU A 197 16.72 4.12 21.52
C GLU A 197 15.98 3.22 22.50
N PHE A 198 14.95 3.77 23.14
CA PHE A 198 14.00 2.99 23.96
C PHE A 198 12.69 2.86 23.21
N SER A 199 12.31 1.64 22.85
CA SER A 199 11.03 1.33 22.22
C SER A 199 10.19 0.42 23.12
N THR A 200 8.87 0.68 23.15
CA THR A 200 7.94 -0.12 23.95
C THR A 200 6.64 -0.35 23.21
N ILE A 201 6.10 -1.58 23.33
CA ILE A 201 4.77 -1.96 22.88
C ILE A 201 3.88 -2.05 24.12
N GLN A 202 2.93 -1.13 24.24
CA GLN A 202 2.01 -1.02 25.38
C GLN A 202 0.60 -0.66 24.88
N PRO A 203 -0.45 -0.87 25.69
CA PRO A 203 -1.77 -0.29 25.41
C PRO A 203 -1.65 1.21 25.13
N ALA A 204 -2.35 1.69 24.10
CA ALA A 204 -2.21 3.06 23.58
C ALA A 204 -2.28 4.14 24.68
N VAL A 205 -3.20 3.99 25.62
CA VAL A 205 -3.35 4.91 26.77
C VAL A 205 -2.05 5.00 27.59
N LEU A 206 -1.39 3.87 27.85
CA LEU A 206 -0.14 3.85 28.59
C LEU A 206 1.01 4.40 27.77
N ALA A 207 1.09 4.06 26.48
CA ALA A 207 2.15 4.55 25.59
C ALA A 207 2.10 6.08 25.46
N HIS A 208 0.92 6.67 25.28
CA HIS A 208 0.75 8.12 25.25
C HIS A 208 1.07 8.77 26.60
N ALA A 209 0.63 8.19 27.73
CA ALA A 209 0.95 8.73 29.04
C ALA A 209 2.46 8.69 29.35
N MET A 210 3.17 7.63 28.90
CA MET A 210 4.63 7.52 29.03
C MET A 210 5.33 8.57 28.16
N HIS A 211 4.91 8.73 26.90
CA HIS A 211 5.45 9.74 25.99
C HIS A 211 5.29 11.15 26.59
N ASP A 212 4.10 11.51 27.02
CA ASP A 212 3.82 12.82 27.62
C ASP A 212 4.65 13.09 28.88
N ARG A 213 5.01 12.05 29.62
CA ARG A 213 5.81 12.20 30.84
C ARG A 213 7.30 12.33 30.55
N ILE A 214 7.79 11.77 29.45
CA ILE A 214 9.19 11.86 29.02
C ILE A 214 9.47 13.18 28.31
N THR A 215 8.48 13.75 27.63
CA THR A 215 8.62 14.96 26.81
C THR A 215 8.32 16.27 27.55
N ARG A 216 7.92 16.21 28.81
CA ARG A 216 7.75 17.37 29.74
C ARG A 216 9.02 17.64 30.54
#